data_e1b27629a7acf9d691c95d7957e69763
#
_entry.id   e1b27629a7acf9d691c95d7957e69763
#
_cell.length_a   1.000
_cell.length_b   1.000
_cell.length_c   1.000
_cell.angle_alpha   90.00
_cell.angle_beta   90.00
_cell.angle_gamma   90.00
#
_symmetry.space_group_name_H-M   'P 1'
#
loop_
_entity.id
_entity.type
_entity.pdbx_description
1 polymer ?
#
loop_
_entity_poly.entity_id
_entity_poly.type
_entity_poly.pdbx_seq_one_letter_code
_entity_poly.pdbx_strand_id
1 'polypeptide(L)'
;MSSQFSPVVVGYDFSHSGRAALHRAVTLAGRAPFHVLHVVCAVDPKEAIPSLPSYNGVDYMYAARVQEALAAETQHELDRAEVRGSVHFFVHARIGKAAPEILALASEVGADLIIVGSKGMTGLERLILGSTSEQVMREAGCTVEIARPKRYPDVVLVPVEPVDPVHTYVPPHRYTYEDHRVNLRPAEWPLY
;
A
#
# COMPACT_ATOMS: atom_id res chain seq x y z
N MET A 1 10.55 25.42 2.59
CA MET A 1 10.35 24.81 3.93
C MET A 1 9.79 23.41 3.66
N SER A 2 10.57 22.37 3.90
CA SER A 2 10.09 20.99 3.77
C SER A 2 9.00 20.76 4.83
N SER A 3 7.86 20.23 4.41
CA SER A 3 6.79 19.79 5.32
C SER A 3 7.38 18.80 6.32
N GLN A 4 7.01 18.94 7.60
CA GLN A 4 7.38 17.98 8.64
C GLN A 4 6.66 16.63 8.43
N PHE A 5 5.63 16.61 7.59
CA PHE A 5 4.81 15.46 7.28
C PHE A 5 4.99 15.04 5.83
N SER A 6 4.91 13.72 5.60
CA SER A 6 5.00 13.08 4.29
C SER A 6 3.61 12.51 3.93
N PRO A 7 2.86 13.15 3.03
CA PRO A 7 1.54 12.67 2.62
C PRO A 7 1.66 11.40 1.79
N VAL A 8 0.86 10.39 2.15
CA VAL A 8 0.77 9.10 1.46
C VAL A 8 -0.65 8.91 0.97
N VAL A 9 -0.84 8.82 -0.34
CA VAL A 9 -2.16 8.55 -0.94
C VAL A 9 -2.35 7.04 -1.13
N VAL A 10 -3.49 6.53 -0.69
CA VAL A 10 -3.83 5.10 -0.77
C VAL A 10 -5.08 4.94 -1.61
N GLY A 11 -4.96 4.31 -2.78
CA GLY A 11 -6.12 3.94 -3.59
C GLY A 11 -6.79 2.69 -3.04
N TYR A 12 -8.07 2.79 -2.67
CA TYR A 12 -8.86 1.73 -2.05
C TYR A 12 -10.18 1.53 -2.78
N ASP A 13 -10.53 0.28 -3.04
CA ASP A 13 -11.73 -0.09 -3.80
C ASP A 13 -12.54 -1.23 -3.16
N PHE A 14 -12.35 -1.51 -1.89
CA PHE A 14 -12.93 -2.63 -1.13
C PHE A 14 -12.56 -4.03 -1.68
N SER A 15 -11.65 -4.13 -2.64
CA SER A 15 -11.12 -5.40 -3.13
C SER A 15 -10.07 -5.98 -2.18
N HIS A 16 -9.72 -7.25 -2.40
CA HIS A 16 -8.64 -7.90 -1.67
C HIS A 16 -7.27 -7.22 -1.88
N SER A 17 -7.00 -6.73 -3.08
CA SER A 17 -5.78 -5.98 -3.39
C SER A 17 -5.80 -4.57 -2.80
N GLY A 18 -6.97 -3.91 -2.74
CA GLY A 18 -7.17 -2.65 -2.04
C GLY A 18 -6.86 -2.79 -0.54
N ARG A 19 -7.33 -3.87 0.10
CA ARG A 19 -6.98 -4.17 1.50
C ARG A 19 -5.48 -4.36 1.69
N ALA A 20 -4.78 -5.00 0.76
CA ALA A 20 -3.33 -5.13 0.83
C ALA A 20 -2.63 -3.76 0.74
N ALA A 21 -3.14 -2.83 -0.07
CA ALA A 21 -2.63 -1.46 -0.15
C ALA A 21 -2.85 -0.70 1.17
N LEU A 22 -4.05 -0.79 1.74
CA LEU A 22 -4.37 -0.15 3.03
C LEU A 22 -3.52 -0.73 4.16
N HIS A 23 -3.41 -2.05 4.26
CA HIS A 23 -2.55 -2.73 5.23
C HIS A 23 -1.09 -2.25 5.14
N ARG A 24 -0.57 -2.14 3.93
CA ARG A 24 0.79 -1.66 3.70
C ARG A 24 0.97 -0.22 4.16
N ALA A 25 0.02 0.66 3.84
CA ALA A 25 0.05 2.06 4.25
C ALA A 25 0.00 2.23 5.78
N VAL A 26 -0.91 1.50 6.44
CA VAL A 26 -1.05 1.50 7.91
C VAL A 26 0.24 1.01 8.58
N THR A 27 0.83 -0.07 8.06
CA THR A 27 2.11 -0.60 8.57
C THR A 27 3.24 0.42 8.41
N LEU A 28 3.29 1.13 7.28
CA LEU A 28 4.29 2.17 7.03
C LEU A 28 4.12 3.33 8.01
N ALA A 29 2.90 3.86 8.14
CA ALA A 29 2.60 4.97 9.05
C ALA A 29 2.83 4.62 10.52
N GLY A 30 2.54 3.38 10.92
CA GLY A 30 2.82 2.89 12.27
C GLY A 30 4.31 2.81 12.62
N ARG A 31 5.19 2.67 11.63
CA ARG A 31 6.65 2.68 11.80
C ARG A 31 7.27 4.08 11.70
N ALA A 32 6.59 5.01 11.04
CA ALA A 32 7.08 6.34 10.76
C ALA A 32 5.94 7.36 10.95
N PRO A 33 5.76 7.91 12.17
CA PRO A 33 4.59 8.71 12.56
C PRO A 33 4.50 10.07 11.85
N PHE A 34 5.47 10.44 11.04
CA PHE A 34 5.39 11.62 10.17
C PHE A 34 4.59 11.37 8.88
N HIS A 35 4.21 10.14 8.57
CA HIS A 35 3.32 9.87 7.45
C HIS A 35 1.88 10.22 7.79
N VAL A 36 1.22 10.91 6.85
CA VAL A 36 -0.22 11.23 6.90
C VAL A 36 -0.90 10.48 5.77
N LEU A 37 -1.87 9.64 6.12
CA LEU A 37 -2.56 8.81 5.14
C LEU A 37 -3.75 9.56 4.55
N HIS A 38 -3.86 9.58 3.23
CA HIS A 38 -5.02 10.03 2.47
C HIS A 38 -5.60 8.83 1.73
N VAL A 39 -6.61 8.17 2.31
CA VAL A 39 -7.24 6.99 1.73
C VAL A 39 -8.36 7.43 0.82
N VAL A 40 -8.30 7.08 -0.47
CA VAL A 40 -9.26 7.50 -1.47
C VAL A 40 -9.96 6.31 -2.11
N CYS A 41 -11.29 6.39 -2.17
CA CYS A 41 -12.12 5.52 -2.98
C CYS A 41 -12.79 6.35 -4.09
N ALA A 42 -12.50 6.02 -5.33
CA ALA A 42 -13.18 6.61 -6.48
C ALA A 42 -14.37 5.74 -6.88
N VAL A 43 -15.51 6.35 -7.06
CA VAL A 43 -16.76 5.71 -7.45
C VAL A 43 -17.11 6.10 -8.86
N ASP A 44 -17.28 5.12 -9.75
CA ASP A 44 -17.74 5.40 -11.12
C ASP A 44 -19.15 6.02 -11.06
N PRO A 45 -19.41 7.13 -11.77
CA PRO A 45 -20.73 7.77 -11.78
C PRO A 45 -21.88 6.85 -12.25
N LYS A 46 -21.54 5.78 -12.95
CA LYS A 46 -22.51 4.85 -13.55
C LYS A 46 -22.71 3.57 -12.75
N GLU A 47 -21.78 3.26 -11.83
CA GLU A 47 -21.77 1.97 -11.18
C GLU A 47 -21.43 2.11 -9.69
N ALA A 48 -22.34 1.63 -8.84
CA ALA A 48 -22.10 1.56 -7.41
C ALA A 48 -21.08 0.45 -7.09
N ILE A 49 -20.37 0.60 -5.97
CA ILE A 49 -19.45 -0.42 -5.46
C ILE A 49 -20.27 -1.67 -5.08
N PRO A 50 -19.90 -2.88 -5.55
CA PRO A 50 -20.68 -4.10 -5.32
C PRO A 50 -20.96 -4.41 -3.85
N SER A 51 -20.00 -4.12 -2.95
CA SER A 51 -20.16 -4.31 -1.50
C SER A 51 -20.99 -3.21 -0.82
N LEU A 52 -21.30 -2.12 -1.53
CA LEU A 52 -22.04 -0.96 -1.04
C LEU A 52 -23.09 -0.55 -2.06
N PRO A 53 -24.19 -1.30 -2.23
CA PRO A 53 -25.18 -1.02 -3.27
C PRO A 53 -25.83 0.35 -3.08
N SER A 54 -26.10 1.03 -4.18
CA SER A 54 -26.88 2.26 -4.21
C SER A 54 -28.33 1.95 -4.56
N TYR A 55 -29.26 2.61 -3.87
CA TYR A 55 -30.70 2.52 -4.20
C TYR A 55 -31.17 3.66 -5.09
N ASN A 56 -30.46 4.79 -5.12
CA ASN A 56 -30.82 6.02 -5.83
C ASN A 56 -29.78 6.48 -6.85
N GLY A 57 -28.87 5.59 -7.27
CA GLY A 57 -27.75 5.94 -8.13
C GLY A 57 -26.54 6.46 -7.37
N VAL A 58 -25.51 6.88 -8.10
CA VAL A 58 -24.28 7.42 -7.55
C VAL A 58 -24.39 8.94 -7.49
N ASP A 59 -24.62 9.45 -6.29
CA ASP A 59 -24.73 10.86 -5.96
C ASP A 59 -23.84 11.25 -4.75
N TYR A 60 -23.96 12.47 -4.28
CA TYR A 60 -23.22 12.94 -3.10
C TYR A 60 -23.59 12.18 -1.81
N MET A 61 -24.86 11.75 -1.67
CA MET A 61 -25.28 10.95 -0.52
C MET A 61 -24.66 9.57 -0.55
N TYR A 62 -24.55 8.99 -1.73
CA TYR A 62 -23.84 7.74 -1.92
C TYR A 62 -22.35 7.90 -1.62
N ALA A 63 -21.71 8.96 -2.10
CA ALA A 63 -20.31 9.25 -1.80
C ALA A 63 -20.06 9.43 -0.29
N ALA A 64 -20.96 10.08 0.44
CA ALA A 64 -20.90 10.20 1.89
C ALA A 64 -20.92 8.82 2.59
N ARG A 65 -21.80 7.92 2.17
CA ARG A 65 -21.83 6.54 2.68
C ARG A 65 -20.55 5.76 2.39
N VAL A 66 -19.99 5.94 1.19
CA VAL A 66 -18.68 5.34 0.83
C VAL A 66 -17.58 5.90 1.73
N GLN A 67 -17.61 7.20 2.03
CA GLN A 67 -16.64 7.83 2.92
C GLN A 67 -16.74 7.29 4.36
N GLU A 68 -17.94 7.09 4.88
CA GLU A 68 -18.17 6.47 6.19
C GLU A 68 -17.63 5.02 6.23
N ALA A 69 -17.94 4.22 5.20
CA ALA A 69 -17.43 2.87 5.09
C ALA A 69 -15.90 2.82 4.99
N LEU A 70 -15.31 3.76 4.24
CA LEU A 70 -13.87 3.89 4.09
C LEU A 70 -13.19 4.25 5.42
N ALA A 71 -13.80 5.14 6.20
CA ALA A 71 -13.32 5.50 7.53
C ALA A 71 -13.34 4.29 8.48
N ALA A 72 -14.44 3.53 8.47
CA ALA A 72 -14.58 2.32 9.28
C ALA A 72 -13.55 1.24 8.91
N GLU A 73 -13.34 0.99 7.61
CA GLU A 73 -12.33 0.05 7.12
C GLU A 73 -10.90 0.50 7.50
N THR A 74 -10.62 1.79 7.40
CA THR A 74 -9.30 2.34 7.77
C THR A 74 -9.05 2.18 9.27
N GLN A 75 -10.03 2.52 10.10
CA GLN A 75 -9.93 2.33 11.55
C GLN A 75 -9.77 0.85 11.93
N HIS A 76 -10.57 -0.03 11.32
CA HIS A 76 -10.47 -1.47 11.55
C HIS A 76 -9.08 -2.02 11.18
N GLU A 77 -8.47 -1.52 10.10
CA GLU A 77 -7.12 -1.94 9.70
C GLU A 77 -6.05 -1.42 10.67
N LEU A 78 -6.20 -0.21 11.21
CA LEU A 78 -5.34 0.34 12.26
C LEU A 78 -5.39 -0.52 13.53
N ASP A 79 -6.59 -0.89 13.96
CA ASP A 79 -6.80 -1.72 15.15
C ASP A 79 -6.19 -3.12 14.96
N ARG A 80 -6.39 -3.71 13.78
CA ARG A 80 -5.85 -5.04 13.42
C ARG A 80 -4.33 -5.07 13.33
N ALA A 81 -3.72 -4.00 12.87
CA ALA A 81 -2.28 -3.89 12.72
C ALA A 81 -1.56 -3.60 14.06
N GLU A 82 -2.31 -3.47 15.16
CA GLU A 82 -1.79 -3.17 16.50
C GLU A 82 -0.79 -2.00 16.49
N VAL A 83 -1.09 -0.97 15.70
CA VAL A 83 -0.20 0.19 15.54
C VAL A 83 -0.04 0.91 16.88
N ARG A 84 1.21 0.99 17.35
CA ARG A 84 1.54 1.75 18.55
C ARG A 84 1.72 3.22 18.20
N GLY A 85 0.89 4.08 18.77
CA GLY A 85 0.91 5.52 18.54
C GLY A 85 -0.26 6.01 17.68
N SER A 86 -0.29 7.31 17.41
CA SER A 86 -1.33 7.93 16.58
C SER A 86 -0.91 7.94 15.11
N VAL A 87 -1.77 7.42 14.25
CA VAL A 87 -1.67 7.60 12.80
C VAL A 87 -2.70 8.63 12.39
N HIS A 88 -2.26 9.66 11.70
CA HIS A 88 -3.17 10.66 11.13
C HIS A 88 -3.65 10.18 9.75
N PHE A 89 -4.97 10.14 9.57
CA PHE A 89 -5.53 9.79 8.28
C PHE A 89 -6.74 10.65 7.90
N PHE A 90 -6.93 10.78 6.61
CA PHE A 90 -8.09 11.40 5.97
C PHE A 90 -8.70 10.41 4.98
N VAL A 91 -10.02 10.41 4.86
CA VAL A 91 -10.73 9.57 3.90
C VAL A 91 -11.44 10.42 2.86
N HIS A 92 -11.38 9.99 1.61
CA HIS A 92 -11.91 10.72 0.47
C HIS A 92 -12.76 9.77 -0.39
N ALA A 93 -14.05 10.04 -0.51
CA ALA A 93 -14.89 9.43 -1.53
C ALA A 93 -15.06 10.41 -2.67
N ARG A 94 -14.66 10.02 -3.88
CA ARG A 94 -14.70 10.87 -5.07
C ARG A 94 -15.51 10.21 -6.17
N ILE A 95 -16.36 10.98 -6.86
CA ILE A 95 -17.13 10.48 -7.99
C ILE A 95 -16.31 10.72 -9.26
N GLY A 96 -15.82 9.64 -9.85
CA GLY A 96 -14.97 9.71 -11.04
C GLY A 96 -14.28 8.38 -11.34
N LYS A 97 -13.37 8.41 -12.30
CA LYS A 97 -12.51 7.26 -12.63
C LYS A 97 -11.38 7.14 -11.64
N ALA A 98 -11.08 5.92 -11.21
CA ALA A 98 -10.14 5.66 -10.12
C ALA A 98 -8.74 6.29 -10.32
N ALA A 99 -8.08 6.05 -11.45
CA ALA A 99 -6.73 6.57 -11.63
C ALA A 99 -6.66 8.10 -11.68
N PRO A 100 -7.51 8.83 -12.45
CA PRO A 100 -7.56 10.28 -12.42
C PRO A 100 -7.80 10.87 -11.02
N GLU A 101 -8.74 10.30 -10.25
CA GLU A 101 -9.07 10.81 -8.91
C GLU A 101 -7.95 10.57 -7.89
N ILE A 102 -7.25 9.44 -7.99
CA ILE A 102 -6.07 9.15 -7.17
C ILE A 102 -4.94 10.15 -7.49
N LEU A 103 -4.66 10.36 -8.78
CA LEU A 103 -3.61 11.27 -9.23
C LEU A 103 -3.93 12.74 -8.89
N ALA A 104 -5.19 13.16 -9.04
CA ALA A 104 -5.64 14.48 -8.65
C ALA A 104 -5.43 14.72 -7.15
N LEU A 105 -5.88 13.77 -6.30
CA LEU A 105 -5.67 13.88 -4.86
C LEU A 105 -4.17 13.93 -4.52
N ALA A 106 -3.36 13.08 -5.14
CA ALA A 106 -1.92 13.08 -4.92
C ALA A 106 -1.28 14.43 -5.23
N SER A 107 -1.71 15.07 -6.32
CA SER A 107 -1.27 16.42 -6.67
C SER A 107 -1.77 17.48 -5.67
N GLU A 108 -3.03 17.40 -5.22
CA GLU A 108 -3.64 18.34 -4.28
C GLU A 108 -2.94 18.35 -2.92
N VAL A 109 -2.56 17.17 -2.43
CA VAL A 109 -1.91 17.04 -1.10
C VAL A 109 -0.38 17.07 -1.18
N GLY A 110 0.20 17.13 -2.37
CA GLY A 110 1.65 17.06 -2.57
C GLY A 110 2.22 15.72 -2.09
N ALA A 111 1.62 14.61 -2.54
CA ALA A 111 1.98 13.28 -2.06
C ALA A 111 3.42 12.89 -2.41
N ASP A 112 4.13 12.31 -1.45
CA ASP A 112 5.45 11.71 -1.64
C ASP A 112 5.36 10.25 -2.12
N LEU A 113 4.21 9.61 -1.82
CA LEU A 113 3.99 8.20 -2.13
C LEU A 113 2.52 7.94 -2.46
N ILE A 114 2.28 7.16 -3.50
CA ILE A 114 0.98 6.56 -3.80
C ILE A 114 1.08 5.05 -3.61
N ILE A 115 0.15 4.46 -2.85
CA ILE A 115 0.04 3.01 -2.68
C ILE A 115 -1.27 2.54 -3.28
N VAL A 116 -1.21 1.61 -4.23
CA VAL A 116 -2.40 1.01 -4.87
C VAL A 116 -2.31 -0.51 -4.88
N GLY A 117 -3.46 -1.17 -4.90
CA GLY A 117 -3.52 -2.62 -5.08
C GLY A 117 -3.10 -3.03 -6.49
N SER A 118 -2.60 -4.25 -6.67
CA SER A 118 -2.17 -4.74 -7.98
C SER A 118 -3.33 -5.06 -8.94
N LYS A 119 -4.55 -5.25 -8.42
CA LYS A 119 -5.77 -5.55 -9.19
C LYS A 119 -6.95 -4.85 -8.55
N GLY A 120 -7.95 -4.49 -9.34
CA GLY A 120 -9.20 -3.94 -8.82
C GLY A 120 -10.26 -5.02 -8.56
N MET A 121 -11.51 -4.57 -8.35
CA MET A 121 -12.69 -5.42 -8.08
C MET A 121 -12.94 -6.48 -9.15
N THR A 122 -12.61 -6.24 -10.40
CA THR A 122 -12.84 -7.17 -11.52
C THR A 122 -11.93 -8.40 -11.49
N GLY A 123 -10.85 -8.39 -10.71
CA GLY A 123 -10.03 -9.54 -10.36
C GLY A 123 -9.55 -10.44 -11.51
N LEU A 124 -9.47 -9.94 -12.75
CA LEU A 124 -9.06 -10.72 -13.92
C LEU A 124 -7.70 -11.37 -13.65
N GLU A 125 -7.71 -12.68 -13.42
CA GLU A 125 -6.53 -13.46 -13.02
C GLU A 125 -5.39 -13.42 -14.05
N ARG A 126 -5.72 -13.13 -15.30
CA ARG A 126 -4.76 -13.09 -16.41
C ARG A 126 -3.97 -11.79 -16.52
N LEU A 127 -4.40 -10.73 -15.85
CA LEU A 127 -3.68 -9.45 -15.87
C LEU A 127 -2.66 -9.41 -14.74
N ILE A 128 -1.42 -9.11 -15.08
CA ILE A 128 -0.33 -8.94 -14.12
C ILE A 128 -0.56 -7.69 -13.28
N LEU A 129 -1.16 -6.65 -13.86
CA LEU A 129 -1.48 -5.37 -13.24
C LEU A 129 -2.88 -4.90 -13.69
N GLY A 130 -3.64 -4.27 -12.79
CA GLY A 130 -4.93 -3.68 -13.11
C GLY A 130 -4.77 -2.34 -13.86
N SER A 131 -5.78 -1.97 -14.65
CA SER A 131 -5.75 -0.73 -15.45
C SER A 131 -5.53 0.53 -14.61
N THR A 132 -6.14 0.62 -13.44
CA THR A 132 -5.93 1.74 -12.50
C THR A 132 -4.48 1.80 -12.02
N SER A 133 -3.93 0.68 -11.57
CA SER A 133 -2.55 0.61 -11.07
C SER A 133 -1.54 0.91 -12.15
N GLU A 134 -1.78 0.43 -13.38
CA GLU A 134 -0.94 0.71 -14.54
C GLU A 134 -0.95 2.20 -14.89
N GLN A 135 -2.14 2.81 -14.93
CA GLN A 135 -2.26 4.24 -15.24
C GLN A 135 -1.61 5.09 -14.14
N VAL A 136 -1.85 4.79 -12.87
CA VAL A 136 -1.22 5.51 -11.75
C VAL A 136 0.30 5.39 -11.83
N MET A 137 0.83 4.20 -12.07
CA MET A 137 2.29 3.99 -12.18
C MET A 137 2.92 4.80 -13.34
N ARG A 138 2.19 4.98 -14.42
CA ARG A 138 2.67 5.71 -15.60
C ARG A 138 2.61 7.23 -15.43
N GLU A 139 1.59 7.74 -14.73
CA GLU A 139 1.24 9.17 -14.72
C GLU A 139 1.54 9.87 -13.39
N ALA A 140 1.93 9.14 -12.35
CA ALA A 140 2.22 9.72 -11.04
C ALA A 140 3.46 10.62 -11.07
N GLY A 141 3.37 11.76 -10.41
CA GLY A 141 4.49 12.69 -10.19
C GLY A 141 5.35 12.37 -8.95
N CYS A 142 5.09 11.25 -8.27
CA CYS A 142 5.81 10.81 -7.08
C CYS A 142 6.04 9.30 -7.10
N THR A 143 6.63 8.75 -6.03
CA THR A 143 6.84 7.31 -5.90
C THR A 143 5.51 6.55 -5.90
N VAL A 144 5.46 5.40 -6.58
CA VAL A 144 4.29 4.50 -6.58
C VAL A 144 4.69 3.13 -6.07
N GLU A 145 3.95 2.64 -5.10
CA GLU A 145 4.07 1.28 -4.56
C GLU A 145 2.84 0.45 -4.96
N ILE A 146 3.08 -0.73 -5.56
CA ILE A 146 2.03 -1.68 -5.92
C ILE A 146 1.95 -2.77 -4.85
N ALA A 147 0.94 -2.71 -4.02
CA ALA A 147 0.71 -3.69 -2.97
C ALA A 147 0.07 -4.97 -3.51
N ARG A 148 0.56 -6.11 -3.03
CA ARG A 148 0.01 -7.43 -3.32
C ARG A 148 -0.18 -8.21 -2.04
N PRO A 149 -1.24 -9.03 -1.94
CA PRO A 149 -1.35 -9.98 -0.85
C PRO A 149 -0.12 -10.88 -0.77
N LYS A 150 0.44 -11.02 0.42
CA LYS A 150 1.60 -11.90 0.65
C LYS A 150 1.20 -13.35 0.39
N ARG A 151 1.96 -14.04 -0.44
CA ARG A 151 1.76 -15.46 -0.78
C ARG A 151 2.85 -16.38 -0.22
N TYR A 152 3.88 -15.79 0.38
CA TYR A 152 4.97 -16.55 0.99
C TYR A 152 4.64 -16.81 2.47
N PRO A 153 5.00 -17.99 3.01
CA PRO A 153 4.89 -18.26 4.43
C PRO A 153 5.77 -17.30 5.23
N ASP A 154 5.40 -17.07 6.48
CA ASP A 154 6.26 -16.34 7.40
C ASP A 154 7.47 -17.22 7.72
N VAL A 155 8.66 -16.64 7.59
CA VAL A 155 9.90 -17.29 7.97
C VAL A 155 10.29 -16.76 9.34
N VAL A 156 10.34 -17.67 10.31
CA VAL A 156 10.92 -17.36 11.62
C VAL A 156 12.43 -17.30 11.44
N LEU A 157 12.98 -16.08 11.53
CA LEU A 157 14.44 -15.90 11.54
C LEU A 157 14.96 -16.40 12.88
N VAL A 158 15.75 -17.45 12.84
CA VAL A 158 16.48 -17.90 14.03
C VAL A 158 17.59 -16.89 14.27
N PRO A 159 17.75 -16.35 15.50
CA PRO A 159 18.88 -15.49 15.82
C PRO A 159 20.18 -16.20 15.45
N VAL A 160 21.00 -15.54 14.65
CA VAL A 160 22.35 -16.07 14.34
C VAL A 160 23.21 -15.77 15.56
N GLU A 161 23.77 -16.81 16.17
CA GLU A 161 24.73 -16.61 17.24
C GLU A 161 25.90 -15.74 16.73
N PRO A 162 26.42 -14.81 17.55
CA PRO A 162 27.54 -13.98 17.16
C PRO A 162 28.72 -14.89 16.77
N VAL A 163 29.14 -14.80 15.51
CA VAL A 163 30.33 -15.56 15.06
C VAL A 163 31.53 -14.97 15.74
N ASP A 164 32.29 -15.82 16.42
CA ASP A 164 33.56 -15.45 17.01
C ASP A 164 34.45 -14.75 15.96
N PRO A 165 34.95 -13.52 16.20
CA PRO A 165 35.69 -12.75 15.21
C PRO A 165 36.99 -13.42 14.74
N VAL A 166 37.40 -14.49 15.37
CA VAL A 166 38.61 -15.27 15.01
C VAL A 166 38.35 -16.27 13.88
N HIS A 167 37.10 -16.58 13.57
CA HIS A 167 36.78 -17.55 12.51
C HIS A 167 36.73 -16.89 11.14
N THR A 168 37.38 -17.50 10.18
CA THR A 168 37.30 -17.13 8.75
C THR A 168 35.86 -17.09 8.32
N TYR A 169 35.37 -15.93 7.88
CA TYR A 169 34.02 -15.77 7.41
C TYR A 169 33.74 -16.70 6.23
N VAL A 170 32.79 -17.61 6.42
CA VAL A 170 32.22 -18.43 5.35
C VAL A 170 30.89 -17.80 4.99
N PRO A 171 30.71 -17.24 3.79
CA PRO A 171 29.46 -16.60 3.41
C PRO A 171 28.33 -17.66 3.46
N PRO A 172 27.19 -17.37 4.10
CA PRO A 172 26.05 -18.28 4.09
C PRO A 172 25.47 -18.38 2.68
N HIS A 173 24.97 -19.52 2.31
CA HIS A 173 24.29 -19.73 1.03
C HIS A 173 22.99 -18.90 0.88
N ARG A 174 22.51 -18.33 1.99
CA ARG A 174 21.34 -17.43 2.01
C ARG A 174 21.66 -16.23 2.87
N TYR A 175 21.28 -15.04 2.39
CA TYR A 175 21.40 -13.83 3.15
C TYR A 175 20.42 -13.83 4.33
N THR A 176 20.94 -13.56 5.53
CA THR A 176 20.11 -13.25 6.69
C THR A 176 20.05 -11.74 6.85
N TYR A 177 18.88 -11.21 7.19
CA TYR A 177 18.68 -9.76 7.35
C TYR A 177 19.51 -9.13 8.47
N GLU A 178 19.99 -9.93 9.40
CA GLU A 178 20.80 -9.48 10.53
C GLU A 178 22.30 -9.36 10.19
N ASP A 179 22.72 -9.95 9.09
CA ASP A 179 24.09 -9.84 8.65
C ASP A 179 24.27 -8.59 7.79
N HIS A 180 24.51 -7.44 8.42
CA HIS A 180 24.80 -6.17 7.75
C HIS A 180 26.10 -6.16 6.95
N ARG A 181 26.75 -7.30 6.80
CA ARG A 181 27.94 -7.42 5.96
C ARG A 181 27.55 -7.44 4.51
N VAL A 182 28.34 -6.76 3.69
CA VAL A 182 28.23 -6.86 2.24
C VAL A 182 28.52 -8.32 1.88
N ASN A 183 27.48 -9.05 1.55
CA ASN A 183 27.62 -10.42 1.10
C ASN A 183 28.24 -10.40 -0.28
N LEU A 184 29.50 -10.71 -0.37
CA LEU A 184 30.15 -10.95 -1.64
C LEU A 184 29.47 -12.15 -2.31
N ARG A 185 29.09 -11.98 -3.56
CA ARG A 185 28.50 -13.04 -4.36
C ARG A 185 29.47 -14.23 -4.39
N PRO A 186 29.04 -15.45 -4.07
CA PRO A 186 29.89 -16.62 -4.23
C PRO A 186 30.41 -16.68 -5.67
N ALA A 187 31.68 -17.05 -5.85
CA ALA A 187 32.30 -17.11 -7.17
C ALA A 187 31.58 -18.08 -8.14
N GLU A 188 30.78 -19.00 -7.60
CA GLU A 188 29.99 -20.01 -8.33
C GLU A 188 28.65 -19.47 -8.85
N TRP A 189 28.24 -18.24 -8.48
CA TRP A 189 26.98 -17.71 -8.95
C TRP A 189 27.13 -17.17 -10.38
N PRO A 190 26.30 -17.61 -11.33
CA PRO A 190 26.35 -17.10 -12.67
C PRO A 190 26.10 -15.57 -12.65
N LEU A 191 26.91 -14.87 -13.41
CA LEU A 191 26.72 -13.45 -13.72
C LEU A 191 25.61 -13.36 -14.77
N TYR A 192 24.39 -13.03 -14.38
CA TYR A 192 23.30 -12.65 -15.27
C TYR A 192 23.09 -11.14 -15.21
#